data_1dccdf7c51743f63b8b22ebf57dde329
#
_entry.id   1dccdf7c51743f63b8b22ebf57dde329
#
_cell.length_a   1.000
_cell.length_b   1.000
_cell.length_c   1.000
_cell.angle_alpha   90.00
_cell.angle_beta   90.00
_cell.angle_gamma   90.00
#
_symmetry.space_group_name_H-M   'P 1'
#
loop_
_entity.id
_entity.type
_entity.pdbx_description
1 polymer ?
#
loop_
_entity_poly.entity_id
_entity_poly.type
_entity_poly.pdbx_seq_one_letter_code
_entity_poly.pdbx_strand_id
1 'polypeptide(L)'
;ELALAKVDVAIVERRETQDLAGTRAGGLHARTIEVLDQRGVAERFVSQGQIMQVAGFAMIHPLDISDLPVRRNHGLALSQNHIERILAEWASELGVRFYRGRDVTAFAQDEAGVDIELSDGRALRASYLVGCDGGRSLVRKLAGIDFPGCEATVSFLIAEASTRDEPAWGMRRGDRS
;
A
#
# COMPACT_ATOMS: atom_id res chain seq x y z
N GLU A 1 -2.73 2.14 12.67
CA GLU A 1 -1.90 2.32 13.88
C GLU A 1 -2.38 3.52 14.69
N LEU A 2 -2.42 4.73 14.12
CA LEU A 2 -2.79 5.95 14.87
C LEU A 2 -4.19 5.84 15.49
N ALA A 3 -5.18 5.35 14.75
CA ALA A 3 -6.54 5.14 15.27
C ALA A 3 -6.59 4.08 16.39
N LEU A 4 -5.78 3.02 16.31
CA LEU A 4 -5.62 2.06 17.41
C LEU A 4 -5.03 2.72 18.67
N ALA A 5 -4.13 3.68 18.50
CA ALA A 5 -3.58 4.48 19.59
C ALA A 5 -4.52 5.61 20.06
N LYS A 6 -5.77 5.65 19.57
CA LYS A 6 -6.77 6.69 19.89
C LYS A 6 -6.40 8.09 19.44
N VAL A 7 -5.53 8.22 18.46
CA VAL A 7 -5.25 9.50 17.81
C VAL A 7 -6.39 9.80 16.84
N ASP A 8 -6.89 11.04 16.85
CA ASP A 8 -7.87 11.50 15.85
C ASP A 8 -7.17 11.64 14.49
N VAL A 9 -7.61 10.84 13.52
CA VAL A 9 -6.98 10.70 12.21
C VAL A 9 -7.98 10.94 11.10
N ALA A 10 -7.55 11.67 10.08
CA ALA A 10 -8.25 11.80 8.82
C ALA A 10 -7.35 11.43 7.65
N ILE A 11 -7.92 10.87 6.59
CA ILE A 11 -7.24 10.55 5.35
C ILE A 11 -7.85 11.38 4.22
N VAL A 12 -7.01 12.11 3.50
CA VAL A 12 -7.38 12.78 2.25
C VAL A 12 -6.92 11.91 1.09
N GLU A 13 -7.82 11.52 0.22
CA GLU A 13 -7.55 10.64 -0.92
C GLU A 13 -8.22 11.20 -2.18
N ARG A 14 -7.44 11.42 -3.23
CA ARG A 14 -7.92 11.98 -4.51
C ARG A 14 -8.87 11.05 -5.26
N ARG A 15 -8.76 9.74 -5.07
CA ARG A 15 -9.70 8.78 -5.66
C ARG A 15 -11.06 8.91 -5.00
N GLU A 16 -12.11 8.92 -5.81
CA GLU A 16 -13.49 8.96 -5.33
C GLU A 16 -13.89 7.65 -4.66
N THR A 17 -13.42 6.53 -5.20
CA THR A 17 -13.71 5.18 -4.72
C THR A 17 -12.45 4.47 -4.23
N GLN A 18 -12.63 3.30 -3.64
CA GLN A 18 -11.52 2.40 -3.25
C GLN A 18 -10.99 1.58 -4.44
N ASP A 19 -11.68 1.60 -5.57
CA ASP A 19 -11.34 0.78 -6.72
C ASP A 19 -9.98 1.17 -7.31
N LEU A 20 -9.17 0.17 -7.58
CA LEU A 20 -7.88 0.29 -8.26
C LEU A 20 -7.98 -0.23 -9.68
N ALA A 21 -7.58 0.57 -10.64
CA ALA A 21 -7.30 0.09 -11.98
C ALA A 21 -5.94 -0.60 -11.99
N GLY A 22 -5.95 -1.92 -12.07
CA GLY A 22 -4.75 -2.76 -12.07
C GLY A 22 -4.15 -3.02 -10.68
N THR A 23 -3.26 -3.98 -10.62
CA THR A 23 -2.55 -4.40 -9.41
C THR A 23 -1.05 -4.17 -9.57
N ARG A 24 -0.42 -3.50 -8.61
CA ARG A 24 1.04 -3.32 -8.54
C ARG A 24 1.70 -4.20 -7.49
N ALA A 25 0.94 -4.61 -6.47
CA ALA A 25 1.40 -5.50 -5.42
C ALA A 25 0.56 -6.79 -5.44
N GLY A 26 1.23 -7.93 -5.42
CA GLY A 26 0.63 -9.25 -5.54
C GLY A 26 0.56 -10.04 -4.24
N GLY A 27 0.91 -9.45 -3.10
CA GLY A 27 0.85 -10.20 -1.84
C GLY A 27 1.50 -9.54 -0.64
N LEU A 28 1.51 -10.30 0.45
CA LEU A 28 2.07 -9.91 1.74
C LEU A 28 3.16 -10.89 2.16
N HIS A 29 4.26 -10.36 2.70
CA HIS A 29 5.30 -11.18 3.30
C HIS A 29 4.90 -11.67 4.71
N ALA A 30 5.50 -12.77 5.16
CA ALA A 30 5.27 -13.36 6.49
C ALA A 30 5.32 -12.31 7.61
N ARG A 31 6.33 -11.44 7.61
CA ARG A 31 6.46 -10.36 8.62
C ARG A 31 5.28 -9.38 8.61
N THR A 32 4.76 -9.05 7.43
CA THR A 32 3.57 -8.20 7.33
C THR A 32 2.34 -8.88 7.93
N ILE A 33 2.17 -10.18 7.66
CA ILE A 33 1.06 -10.97 8.20
C ILE A 33 1.16 -11.07 9.72
N GLU A 34 2.35 -11.25 10.29
CA GLU A 34 2.56 -11.22 11.75
C GLU A 34 2.18 -9.88 12.36
N VAL A 35 2.54 -8.78 11.71
CA VAL A 35 2.14 -7.43 12.17
C VAL A 35 0.63 -7.28 12.17
N LEU A 36 -0.06 -7.77 11.14
CA LEU A 36 -1.54 -7.77 11.07
C LEU A 36 -2.16 -8.72 12.10
N ASP A 37 -1.51 -9.86 12.40
CA ASP A 37 -1.95 -10.81 13.42
C ASP A 37 -1.92 -10.21 14.83
N GLN A 38 -0.86 -9.47 15.15
CA GLN A 38 -0.75 -8.72 16.40
C GLN A 38 -1.86 -7.66 16.58
N ARG A 39 -2.47 -7.21 15.50
CA ARG A 39 -3.61 -6.27 15.48
C ARG A 39 -4.95 -6.96 15.37
N GLY A 40 -4.96 -8.29 15.34
CA GLY A 40 -6.17 -9.11 15.27
C GLY A 40 -6.89 -9.11 13.93
N VAL A 41 -6.23 -8.69 12.83
CA VAL A 41 -6.88 -8.55 11.52
C VAL A 41 -6.32 -9.46 10.44
N ALA A 42 -5.29 -10.27 10.72
CA ALA A 42 -4.63 -11.13 9.73
C ALA A 42 -5.61 -12.07 9.00
N GLU A 43 -6.60 -12.63 9.69
CA GLU A 43 -7.55 -13.57 9.11
C GLU A 43 -8.40 -12.94 8.00
N ARG A 44 -8.65 -11.64 8.03
CA ARG A 44 -9.36 -10.93 6.95
C ARG A 44 -8.61 -10.99 5.62
N PHE A 45 -7.28 -11.08 5.68
CA PHE A 45 -6.41 -11.20 4.51
C PHE A 45 -6.22 -12.66 4.13
N VAL A 46 -5.87 -13.51 5.09
CA VAL A 46 -5.57 -14.94 4.88
C VAL A 46 -6.76 -15.67 4.26
N SER A 47 -7.99 -15.35 4.68
CA SER A 47 -9.22 -15.96 4.14
C SER A 47 -9.51 -15.62 2.68
N GLN A 48 -8.87 -14.59 2.12
CA GLN A 48 -9.12 -14.13 0.74
C GLN A 48 -7.92 -14.34 -0.19
N GLY A 49 -6.78 -14.78 0.33
CA GLY A 49 -5.55 -14.98 -0.43
C GLY A 49 -5.13 -16.44 -0.48
N GLN A 50 -4.07 -16.69 -1.24
CA GLN A 50 -3.44 -18.01 -1.32
C GLN A 50 -2.14 -18.02 -0.50
N ILE A 51 -2.04 -18.96 0.43
CA ILE A 51 -0.84 -19.17 1.24
C ILE A 51 0.32 -19.63 0.36
N MET A 52 1.48 -19.03 0.53
CA MET A 52 2.73 -19.38 -0.15
C MET A 52 3.83 -19.59 0.89
N GLN A 53 4.36 -20.81 0.96
CA GLN A 53 5.46 -21.17 1.88
C GLN A 53 6.84 -21.01 1.23
N VAL A 54 6.94 -20.10 0.28
CA VAL A 54 8.17 -19.79 -0.44
C VAL A 54 8.46 -18.30 -0.42
N ALA A 55 9.73 -17.94 -0.32
CA ALA A 55 10.21 -16.57 -0.45
C ALA A 55 11.30 -16.49 -1.53
N GLY A 56 11.44 -15.32 -2.15
CA GLY A 56 12.53 -15.03 -3.08
C GLY A 56 13.59 -14.13 -2.44
N PHE A 57 14.86 -14.41 -2.72
CA PHE A 57 15.98 -13.56 -2.31
C PHE A 57 17.06 -13.56 -3.37
N ALA A 58 17.54 -12.39 -3.75
CA ALA A 58 18.70 -12.18 -4.61
C ALA A 58 18.71 -13.02 -5.91
N MET A 59 17.56 -13.20 -6.55
CA MET A 59 17.40 -14.07 -7.74
C MET A 59 17.71 -15.55 -7.52
N ILE A 60 17.89 -15.97 -6.28
CA ILE A 60 18.02 -17.36 -5.88
C ILE A 60 16.64 -18.04 -5.91
N HIS A 61 16.64 -19.34 -6.19
CA HIS A 61 15.44 -20.16 -6.22
C HIS A 61 14.56 -19.99 -4.96
N PRO A 62 13.26 -20.27 -5.05
CA PRO A 62 12.38 -20.09 -3.93
C PRO A 62 12.93 -20.79 -2.67
N LEU A 63 13.07 -20.00 -1.62
CA LEU A 63 13.45 -20.50 -0.31
C LEU A 63 12.19 -21.04 0.38
N ASP A 64 12.24 -22.25 0.86
CA ASP A 64 11.19 -22.78 1.74
C ASP A 64 11.24 -22.05 3.07
N ILE A 65 10.11 -21.48 3.49
CA ILE A 65 9.95 -20.74 4.75
C ILE A 65 8.97 -21.46 5.71
N SER A 66 8.57 -22.68 5.38
CA SER A 66 7.61 -23.45 6.17
C SER A 66 8.16 -23.87 7.54
N ASP A 67 9.48 -23.93 7.70
CA ASP A 67 10.19 -24.28 8.91
C ASP A 67 10.57 -23.10 9.82
N LEU A 68 10.23 -21.85 9.40
CA LEU A 68 10.48 -20.69 10.23
C LEU A 68 9.75 -20.82 11.58
N PRO A 69 10.44 -20.59 12.72
CA PRO A 69 9.87 -20.77 14.06
C PRO A 69 8.98 -19.57 14.45
N VAL A 70 8.03 -19.22 13.59
CA VAL A 70 7.09 -18.11 13.77
C VAL A 70 5.67 -18.59 13.48
N ARG A 71 4.69 -17.94 14.10
CA ARG A 71 3.27 -18.32 13.97
C ARG A 71 2.76 -18.22 12.51
N ARG A 72 3.24 -17.25 11.75
CA ARG A 72 2.85 -16.98 10.36
C ARG A 72 4.04 -17.18 9.42
N ASN A 73 4.48 -18.42 9.30
CA ASN A 73 5.62 -18.83 8.47
C ASN A 73 5.30 -18.93 6.97
N HIS A 74 4.50 -18.01 6.45
CA HIS A 74 4.08 -18.01 5.06
C HIS A 74 3.90 -16.60 4.52
N GLY A 75 4.09 -16.42 3.22
CA GLY A 75 3.59 -15.31 2.46
C GLY A 75 2.15 -15.52 2.06
N LEU A 76 1.51 -14.50 1.55
CA LEU A 76 0.14 -14.53 1.05
C LEU A 76 0.08 -13.89 -0.32
N ALA A 77 -0.32 -14.64 -1.34
CA ALA A 77 -0.69 -14.07 -2.63
C ALA A 77 -2.09 -13.47 -2.51
N LEU A 78 -2.17 -12.16 -2.65
CA LEU A 78 -3.41 -11.39 -2.57
C LEU A 78 -3.22 -10.09 -3.33
N SER A 79 -4.09 -9.78 -4.26
CA SER A 79 -3.95 -8.59 -5.07
C SER A 79 -4.20 -7.30 -4.26
N GLN A 80 -3.55 -6.23 -4.66
CA GLN A 80 -3.55 -4.94 -3.96
C GLN A 80 -4.95 -4.38 -3.70
N ASN A 81 -5.88 -4.53 -4.65
CA ASN A 81 -7.26 -4.07 -4.49
C ASN A 81 -7.95 -4.72 -3.29
N HIS A 82 -7.75 -6.02 -3.05
CA HIS A 82 -8.27 -6.70 -1.87
C HIS A 82 -7.61 -6.20 -0.59
N ILE A 83 -6.26 -6.07 -0.61
CA ILE A 83 -5.50 -5.56 0.54
C ILE A 83 -5.99 -4.16 0.94
N GLU A 84 -6.10 -3.25 -0.04
CA GLU A 84 -6.54 -1.88 0.23
C GLU A 84 -8.00 -1.82 0.69
N ARG A 85 -8.88 -2.66 0.14
CA ARG A 85 -10.28 -2.73 0.58
C ARG A 85 -10.38 -3.16 2.04
N ILE A 86 -9.69 -4.23 2.43
CA ILE A 86 -9.71 -4.72 3.82
C ILE A 86 -9.16 -3.66 4.78
N LEU A 87 -8.08 -2.97 4.40
CA LEU A 87 -7.50 -1.89 5.21
C LEU A 87 -8.44 -0.69 5.33
N ALA A 88 -9.13 -0.32 4.26
CA ALA A 88 -10.07 0.80 4.28
C ALA A 88 -11.32 0.49 5.13
N GLU A 89 -11.85 -0.73 5.02
CA GLU A 89 -12.95 -1.21 5.87
C GLU A 89 -12.54 -1.18 7.35
N TRP A 90 -11.40 -1.73 7.68
CA TRP A 90 -10.87 -1.71 9.03
C TRP A 90 -10.63 -0.30 9.57
N ALA A 91 -10.03 0.59 8.76
CA ALA A 91 -9.85 1.99 9.14
C ALA A 91 -11.19 2.68 9.43
N SER A 92 -12.23 2.40 8.64
CA SER A 92 -13.59 2.92 8.85
C SER A 92 -14.20 2.39 10.15
N GLU A 93 -14.04 1.11 10.47
CA GLU A 93 -14.47 0.50 11.73
C GLU A 93 -13.80 1.17 12.95
N LEU A 94 -12.55 1.62 12.78
CA LEU A 94 -11.81 2.36 13.80
C LEU A 94 -12.16 3.86 13.86
N GLY A 95 -13.14 4.30 13.07
CA GLY A 95 -13.62 5.68 13.07
C GLY A 95 -12.74 6.67 12.30
N VAL A 96 -11.82 6.21 11.46
CA VAL A 96 -11.01 7.10 10.60
C VAL A 96 -11.90 7.81 9.59
N ARG A 97 -11.78 9.14 9.52
CA ARG A 97 -12.52 9.96 8.55
C ARG A 97 -11.79 9.97 7.19
N PHE A 98 -12.53 9.70 6.12
CA PHE A 98 -12.01 9.76 4.75
C PHE A 98 -12.60 10.97 4.00
N TYR A 99 -11.72 11.79 3.44
CA TYR A 99 -12.04 12.87 2.50
C TYR A 99 -11.67 12.40 1.09
N ARG A 100 -12.55 11.62 0.45
CA ARG A 100 -12.33 11.09 -0.89
C ARG A 100 -12.71 12.08 -1.99
N GLY A 101 -12.13 11.89 -3.20
CA GLY A 101 -12.33 12.78 -4.34
C GLY A 101 -11.72 14.16 -4.12
N ARG A 102 -10.69 14.27 -3.27
CA ARG A 102 -10.06 15.54 -2.91
C ARG A 102 -8.54 15.42 -2.88
N ASP A 103 -7.90 16.41 -3.43
CA ASP A 103 -6.46 16.61 -3.34
C ASP A 103 -6.12 17.65 -2.26
N VAL A 104 -4.97 17.49 -1.63
CA VAL A 104 -4.32 18.59 -0.91
C VAL A 104 -3.74 19.53 -1.96
N THR A 105 -4.09 20.81 -1.91
CA THR A 105 -3.61 21.82 -2.87
C THR A 105 -2.53 22.73 -2.29
N ALA A 106 -2.61 23.00 -0.99
CA ALA A 106 -1.63 23.76 -0.25
C ALA A 106 -1.61 23.35 1.22
N PHE A 107 -0.57 23.74 1.92
CA PHE A 107 -0.56 23.74 3.38
C PHE A 107 0.35 24.85 3.91
N ALA A 108 0.04 25.32 5.12
CA ALA A 108 0.88 26.21 5.90
C ALA A 108 0.99 25.67 7.32
N GLN A 109 2.17 25.76 7.93
CA GLN A 109 2.38 25.31 9.31
C GLN A 109 2.84 26.44 10.20
N ASP A 110 2.43 26.37 11.46
CA ASP A 110 2.89 27.23 12.55
C ASP A 110 3.27 26.37 13.78
N GLU A 111 3.56 27.01 14.90
CA GLU A 111 3.92 26.30 16.15
C GLU A 111 2.79 25.43 16.71
N ALA A 112 1.54 25.71 16.35
CA ALA A 112 0.36 25.03 16.86
C ALA A 112 -0.18 23.92 15.92
N GLY A 113 0.32 23.81 14.68
CA GLY A 113 -0.12 22.77 13.75
C GLY A 113 -0.02 23.14 12.27
N VAL A 114 -0.86 22.51 11.46
CA VAL A 114 -0.85 22.63 10.00
C VAL A 114 -2.24 22.96 9.48
N ASP A 115 -2.39 24.03 8.72
CA ASP A 115 -3.56 24.34 7.92
C ASP A 115 -3.41 23.70 6.55
N ILE A 116 -4.41 22.98 6.10
CA ILE A 116 -4.37 22.16 4.88
C ILE A 116 -5.54 22.58 3.99
N GLU A 117 -5.25 23.01 2.76
CA GLU A 117 -6.26 23.34 1.77
C GLU A 117 -6.58 22.16 0.86
N LEU A 118 -7.85 21.94 0.59
CA LEU A 118 -8.34 20.87 -0.27
C LEU A 118 -8.87 21.44 -1.59
N SER A 119 -8.87 20.61 -2.63
CA SER A 119 -9.32 20.95 -3.98
C SER A 119 -10.78 21.38 -4.10
N ASP A 120 -11.61 21.07 -3.10
CA ASP A 120 -13.01 21.52 -3.03
C ASP A 120 -13.21 22.83 -2.26
N GLY A 121 -12.13 23.51 -1.91
CA GLY A 121 -12.12 24.80 -1.18
C GLY A 121 -12.26 24.67 0.33
N ARG A 122 -12.32 23.46 0.87
CA ARG A 122 -12.32 23.24 2.33
C ARG A 122 -10.91 23.40 2.90
N ALA A 123 -10.85 23.85 4.15
CA ALA A 123 -9.64 23.83 4.94
C ALA A 123 -9.78 22.85 6.10
N LEU A 124 -8.68 22.17 6.42
CA LEU A 124 -8.56 21.31 7.60
C LEU A 124 -7.43 21.87 8.47
N ARG A 125 -7.59 21.77 9.79
CA ARG A 125 -6.53 22.03 10.76
C ARG A 125 -6.14 20.73 11.47
N ALA A 126 -4.84 20.45 11.54
CA ALA A 126 -4.31 19.28 12.23
C ALA A 126 -3.03 19.63 12.98
N SER A 127 -2.66 18.82 13.97
CA SER A 127 -1.36 18.96 14.63
C SER A 127 -0.21 18.53 13.70
N TYR A 128 -0.45 17.57 12.82
CA TYR A 128 0.55 17.02 11.89
C TYR A 128 -0.08 16.70 10.54
N LEU A 129 0.68 16.87 9.48
CA LEU A 129 0.39 16.39 8.13
C LEU A 129 1.42 15.34 7.73
N VAL A 130 0.97 14.17 7.29
CA VAL A 130 1.83 13.10 6.79
C VAL A 130 1.58 12.91 5.29
N GLY A 131 2.59 13.20 4.47
CA GLY A 131 2.53 13.01 3.02
C GLY A 131 2.76 11.55 2.63
N CYS A 132 1.68 10.83 2.28
CA CYS A 132 1.70 9.47 1.75
C CYS A 132 1.33 9.42 0.26
N ASP A 133 1.62 10.49 -0.49
CA ASP A 133 1.16 10.77 -1.85
C ASP A 133 2.16 10.32 -2.95
N GLY A 134 3.08 9.43 -2.58
CA GLY A 134 3.94 8.69 -3.50
C GLY A 134 5.14 9.48 -4.06
N GLY A 135 5.81 8.92 -5.08
CA GLY A 135 7.06 9.47 -5.63
C GLY A 135 6.92 10.87 -6.26
N ARG A 136 5.73 11.25 -6.69
CA ARG A 136 5.42 12.58 -7.22
C ARG A 136 4.85 13.53 -6.17
N SER A 137 5.00 13.20 -4.90
CA SER A 137 4.43 13.88 -3.74
C SER A 137 4.34 15.40 -3.88
N LEU A 138 3.12 15.91 -3.75
CA LEU A 138 2.86 17.34 -3.67
C LEU A 138 3.26 17.89 -2.29
N VAL A 139 2.95 17.15 -1.23
CA VAL A 139 3.31 17.54 0.15
C VAL A 139 4.81 17.76 0.27
N ARG A 140 5.62 16.83 -0.25
CA ARG A 140 7.09 16.97 -0.29
C ARG A 140 7.54 18.23 -1.03
N LYS A 141 6.96 18.49 -2.21
CA LYS A 141 7.31 19.65 -3.04
C LYS A 141 6.96 20.96 -2.37
N LEU A 142 5.77 21.05 -1.78
CA LEU A 142 5.33 22.24 -1.04
C LEU A 142 6.18 22.47 0.22
N ALA A 143 6.68 21.39 0.85
CA ALA A 143 7.61 21.48 1.97
C ALA A 143 9.06 21.86 1.56
N GLY A 144 9.35 22.03 0.25
CA GLY A 144 10.69 22.31 -0.24
C GLY A 144 11.69 21.18 -0.02
N ILE A 145 11.22 19.92 0.11
CA ILE A 145 12.09 18.76 0.34
C ILE A 145 12.50 18.18 -1.00
N ASP A 146 13.80 18.10 -1.24
CA ASP A 146 14.38 17.50 -2.43
C ASP A 146 14.12 15.98 -2.49
N PHE A 147 14.24 15.45 -3.70
CA PHE A 147 14.13 14.01 -3.96
C PHE A 147 15.26 13.57 -4.88
N PRO A 148 16.52 13.67 -4.41
CA PRO A 148 17.67 13.30 -5.24
C PRO A 148 17.64 11.80 -5.57
N GLY A 149 18.06 11.47 -6.78
CA GLY A 149 18.06 10.10 -7.26
C GLY A 149 18.65 10.00 -8.66
N CYS A 150 18.72 8.79 -9.18
CA CYS A 150 19.14 8.51 -10.56
C CYS A 150 17.91 8.16 -11.39
N GLU A 151 17.97 8.45 -12.69
CA GLU A 151 16.95 7.99 -13.64
C GLU A 151 16.87 6.47 -13.66
N ALA A 152 15.64 5.95 -13.89
CA ALA A 152 15.42 4.52 -13.97
C ALA A 152 16.14 3.93 -15.22
N THR A 153 16.98 2.93 -15.00
CA THR A 153 17.70 2.22 -16.08
C THR A 153 16.95 0.96 -16.56
N VAL A 154 15.91 0.55 -15.84
CA VAL A 154 15.10 -0.65 -16.13
C VAL A 154 13.63 -0.31 -16.01
N SER A 155 12.82 -0.83 -16.92
CA SER A 155 11.37 -0.74 -16.89
C SER A 155 10.75 -2.12 -16.81
N PHE A 156 9.71 -2.25 -16.00
CA PHE A 156 8.88 -3.44 -15.93
C PHE A 156 7.51 -3.12 -16.53
N LEU A 157 7.03 -3.98 -17.43
CA LEU A 157 5.67 -3.93 -17.94
C LEU A 157 4.83 -4.97 -17.19
N ILE A 158 3.73 -4.52 -16.60
CA ILE A 158 2.76 -5.39 -15.92
C ILE A 158 1.45 -5.26 -16.68
N ALA A 159 0.86 -6.40 -17.07
CA ALA A 159 -0.41 -6.45 -17.75
C ALA A 159 -1.30 -7.53 -17.11
N GLU A 160 -2.58 -7.22 -16.96
CA GLU A 160 -3.63 -8.19 -16.74
C GLU A 160 -4.24 -8.53 -18.10
N ALA A 161 -4.31 -9.80 -18.44
CA ALA A 161 -4.78 -10.24 -19.73
C ALA A 161 -5.63 -11.50 -19.62
N SER A 162 -6.66 -11.58 -20.45
CA SER A 162 -7.37 -12.84 -20.70
C SER A 162 -6.63 -13.60 -21.80
N THR A 163 -6.28 -14.83 -21.54
CA THR A 163 -5.60 -15.69 -22.52
C THR A 163 -6.59 -16.70 -23.10
N ARG A 164 -6.41 -17.06 -24.37
CA ARG A 164 -7.26 -18.08 -25.03
C ARG A 164 -6.94 -19.46 -24.48
N ASP A 165 -5.67 -19.75 -24.29
CA ASP A 165 -5.17 -21.02 -23.76
C ASP A 165 -4.53 -20.76 -22.41
N GLU A 166 -4.52 -21.76 -21.52
CA GLU A 166 -3.87 -21.65 -20.21
C GLU A 166 -2.37 -21.48 -20.41
N PRO A 167 -1.78 -20.36 -19.95
CA PRO A 167 -0.35 -20.14 -20.08
C PRO A 167 0.42 -21.09 -19.17
N ALA A 168 1.62 -21.44 -19.57
CA ALA A 168 2.53 -22.10 -18.65
C ALA A 168 2.97 -21.10 -17.57
N TRP A 169 2.56 -21.35 -16.34
CA TRP A 169 2.84 -20.51 -15.18
C TRP A 169 4.32 -20.53 -14.79
N GLY A 170 4.76 -19.45 -14.21
CA GLY A 170 6.11 -19.28 -13.69
C GLY A 170 6.95 -18.26 -14.45
N MET A 171 8.15 -18.02 -13.92
CA MET A 171 9.12 -17.10 -14.51
C MET A 171 9.92 -17.80 -15.60
N ARG A 172 9.97 -17.23 -16.79
CA ARG A 172 10.81 -17.69 -17.90
C ARG A 172 11.78 -16.61 -18.32
N ARG A 173 13.04 -16.98 -18.53
CA ARG A 173 14.00 -16.15 -19.25
C ARG A 173 13.85 -16.46 -20.75
N GLY A 174 13.49 -15.45 -21.53
CA GLY A 174 13.63 -15.51 -22.98
C GLY A 174 15.06 -15.14 -23.37
N ASP A 175 15.58 -15.81 -24.39
CA ASP A 175 16.80 -15.35 -25.04
C ASP A 175 16.50 -14.00 -25.71
N ARG A 176 17.37 -13.01 -25.45
CA ARG A 176 17.33 -11.77 -26.20
C ARG A 176 17.91 -12.09 -27.58
N SER A 177 17.08 -12.11 -28.59
CA SER A 177 17.50 -12.00 -29.99
C SER A 177 17.89 -10.57 -30.31
#